data_6db255119719e0e9ff7d400f911903aa
#
_entry.id   6db255119719e0e9ff7d400f911903aa
#
_cell.length_a   1.000
_cell.length_b   1.000
_cell.length_c   1.000
_cell.angle_alpha   90.00
_cell.angle_beta   90.00
_cell.angle_gamma   90.00
#
_symmetry.space_group_name_H-M   'P 1'
#
loop_
_entity.id
_entity.type
_entity.pdbx_description
1 polymer ?
#
loop_
_entity_poly.entity_id
_entity_poly.type
_entity_poly.pdbx_seq_one_letter_code
_entity_poly.pdbx_strand_id
1 'polypeptide(L)'
;MTDQQRVRRGVGPDYLLAGRYRLAGKLGGGGMGAVWLATDTLLHRQVAVKQVTSTTRLTPQQAEEVRNRAMREGRIAARLSSPHAIAMHDVALVDGEPWLVMEYLSSRSLAQALGTTDSLPPFEVAQIGAQIADALTEAHEAGIVHRDIKPGNILIADRGKDLGIVKISDFGISRAKGDVEEADDSVITGTPAYFAPEVARGQDPTASSDVFSLGATLYTAMEGKPPFDIDHDSIALLHRVAKGQIIAPTRSGDLTGPLLHMLEPDPARRPTMAQARDEIIVAAISKRGTIAQLRGAPLTSADGVVPAWARRSTPVSESRRPSREFGRTIAGLPAVQPGESQANPVPSTYSPPPFDLPKKKKNPIDDVLMRIEDVIGDRTSIPSTAILAALVLAVVIVLVLVIMLVI
;
A
#
# COMPACT_ATOMS: atom_id res chain seq x y z
N MET A 1 -40.92 17.13 -30.89
CA MET A 1 -39.99 17.92 -30.08
C MET A 1 -38.78 17.03 -29.82
N THR A 2 -37.69 17.40 -30.42
CA THR A 2 -36.49 16.60 -30.66
C THR A 2 -35.64 16.46 -29.39
N ASP A 3 -35.18 15.26 -29.16
CA ASP A 3 -34.38 14.74 -28.01
C ASP A 3 -32.88 15.24 -27.98
N GLN A 4 -32.62 16.45 -28.51
CA GLN A 4 -31.28 16.98 -28.72
C GLN A 4 -30.82 18.05 -27.73
N GLN A 5 -31.51 18.24 -26.62
CA GLN A 5 -31.08 19.17 -25.55
C GLN A 5 -30.90 18.51 -24.18
N ARG A 6 -30.33 17.32 -24.11
CA ARG A 6 -29.63 16.89 -22.90
C ARG A 6 -28.31 17.66 -22.83
N VAL A 7 -28.38 18.88 -22.33
CA VAL A 7 -27.21 19.59 -21.80
C VAL A 7 -26.39 18.58 -20.99
N ARG A 8 -25.14 18.31 -21.37
CA ARG A 8 -24.18 17.55 -20.57
C ARG A 8 -24.06 18.28 -19.23
N ARG A 9 -24.93 17.92 -18.28
CA ARG A 9 -24.74 18.33 -16.89
C ARG A 9 -23.43 17.70 -16.46
N GLY A 10 -22.42 18.53 -16.18
CA GLY A 10 -21.16 18.07 -15.67
C GLY A 10 -21.38 17.22 -14.42
N VAL A 11 -20.51 16.26 -14.18
CA VAL A 11 -20.54 15.43 -12.97
C VAL A 11 -20.48 16.33 -11.73
N GLY A 12 -21.52 16.31 -10.90
CA GLY A 12 -21.67 17.19 -9.74
C GLY A 12 -22.73 16.68 -8.77
N PRO A 13 -23.04 17.45 -7.72
CA PRO A 13 -24.15 17.12 -6.79
C PRO A 13 -25.45 16.84 -7.55
N ASP A 14 -26.26 15.92 -7.02
CA ASP A 14 -27.52 15.42 -7.59
C ASP A 14 -27.41 14.68 -8.94
N TYR A 15 -26.22 14.52 -9.49
CA TYR A 15 -26.02 13.68 -10.65
C TYR A 15 -26.32 12.21 -10.31
N LEU A 16 -27.15 11.55 -11.12
CA LEU A 16 -27.51 10.14 -10.94
C LEU A 16 -26.57 9.27 -11.82
N LEU A 17 -25.51 8.79 -11.21
CA LEU A 17 -24.49 7.96 -11.85
C LEU A 17 -25.06 6.54 -12.08
N ALA A 18 -24.91 6.03 -13.30
CA ALA A 18 -25.41 4.72 -13.73
C ALA A 18 -26.90 4.45 -13.39
N GLY A 19 -27.72 5.50 -13.28
CA GLY A 19 -29.14 5.38 -12.91
C GLY A 19 -29.40 4.94 -11.46
N ARG A 20 -28.36 4.79 -10.62
CA ARG A 20 -28.47 4.20 -9.28
C ARG A 20 -27.81 5.05 -8.19
N TYR A 21 -26.64 5.62 -8.41
CA TYR A 21 -25.85 6.27 -7.37
C TYR A 21 -26.01 7.79 -7.47
N ARG A 22 -26.76 8.41 -6.55
CA ARG A 22 -26.97 9.85 -6.51
C ARG A 22 -25.82 10.54 -5.79
N LEU A 23 -25.03 11.33 -6.51
CA LEU A 23 -23.90 12.06 -5.94
C LEU A 23 -24.42 13.14 -4.98
N ALA A 24 -23.83 13.22 -3.78
CA ALA A 24 -24.17 14.21 -2.75
C ALA A 24 -23.12 15.32 -2.64
N GLY A 25 -21.86 14.94 -2.40
CA GLY A 25 -20.78 15.90 -2.21
C GLY A 25 -19.42 15.28 -2.50
N LYS A 26 -18.42 16.13 -2.75
CA LYS A 26 -17.06 15.70 -2.99
C LYS A 26 -16.38 15.38 -1.66
N LEU A 27 -15.86 14.16 -1.50
CA LEU A 27 -15.10 13.72 -0.32
C LEU A 27 -13.62 14.08 -0.43
N GLY A 28 -13.08 14.06 -1.64
CA GLY A 28 -11.70 14.35 -1.94
C GLY A 28 -11.44 14.32 -3.44
N GLY A 29 -10.22 14.59 -3.83
CA GLY A 29 -9.79 14.51 -5.23
C GLY A 29 -8.39 15.06 -5.39
N GLY A 30 -7.66 14.48 -6.32
CA GLY A 30 -6.29 14.83 -6.71
C GLY A 30 -6.07 14.42 -8.15
N GLY A 31 -4.83 14.24 -8.57
CA GLY A 31 -4.48 13.85 -9.94
C GLY A 31 -5.09 12.53 -10.44
N MET A 32 -5.58 11.67 -9.54
CA MET A 32 -6.23 10.39 -9.85
C MET A 32 -7.76 10.42 -9.90
N GLY A 33 -8.38 11.62 -9.95
CA GLY A 33 -9.82 11.77 -10.03
C GLY A 33 -10.49 12.21 -8.72
N ALA A 34 -11.80 12.48 -8.80
CA ALA A 34 -12.62 12.91 -7.67
C ALA A 34 -13.30 11.73 -7.00
N VAL A 35 -13.29 11.73 -5.66
CA VAL A 35 -14.09 10.80 -4.84
C VAL A 35 -15.33 11.55 -4.34
N TRP A 36 -16.48 10.95 -4.55
CA TRP A 36 -17.78 11.51 -4.21
C TRP A 36 -18.47 10.69 -3.13
N LEU A 37 -19.12 11.36 -2.19
CA LEU A 37 -20.17 10.75 -1.39
C LEU A 37 -21.39 10.57 -2.28
N ALA A 38 -22.00 9.41 -2.28
CA ALA A 38 -23.23 9.14 -3.01
C ALA A 38 -24.20 8.31 -2.16
N THR A 39 -25.47 8.34 -2.57
CA THR A 39 -26.51 7.45 -2.03
C THR A 39 -26.84 6.40 -3.08
N ASP A 40 -26.69 5.13 -2.73
CA ASP A 40 -27.23 4.00 -3.49
C ASP A 40 -28.76 4.05 -3.33
N THR A 41 -29.47 4.45 -4.40
CA THR A 41 -30.93 4.65 -4.36
C THR A 41 -31.70 3.34 -4.31
N LEU A 42 -31.06 2.21 -4.65
CA LEU A 42 -31.64 0.86 -4.58
C LEU A 42 -31.55 0.27 -3.17
N LEU A 43 -30.38 0.39 -2.54
CA LEU A 43 -30.10 -0.22 -1.22
C LEU A 43 -30.22 0.80 -0.07
N HIS A 44 -30.56 2.05 -0.35
CA HIS A 44 -30.74 3.15 0.62
C HIS A 44 -29.57 3.29 1.60
N ARG A 45 -28.32 3.19 1.08
CA ARG A 45 -27.08 3.34 1.88
C ARG A 45 -26.15 4.37 1.27
N GLN A 46 -25.29 4.94 2.10
CA GLN A 46 -24.19 5.78 1.62
C GLN A 46 -23.05 4.92 1.06
N VAL A 47 -22.47 5.39 -0.03
CA VAL A 47 -21.33 4.80 -0.71
C VAL A 47 -20.33 5.89 -1.10
N ALA A 48 -19.06 5.52 -1.25
CA ALA A 48 -18.06 6.37 -1.90
C ALA A 48 -17.94 5.95 -3.37
N VAL A 49 -17.85 6.94 -4.28
CA VAL A 49 -17.76 6.68 -5.72
C VAL A 49 -16.57 7.42 -6.28
N LYS A 50 -15.67 6.69 -6.96
CA LYS A 50 -14.42 7.22 -7.53
C LYS A 50 -14.38 6.96 -9.03
N GLN A 51 -14.16 8.02 -9.82
CA GLN A 51 -13.86 7.86 -11.24
C GLN A 51 -12.46 7.28 -11.40
N VAL A 52 -12.34 6.18 -12.13
CA VAL A 52 -11.04 5.70 -12.59
C VAL A 52 -10.62 6.58 -13.76
N THR A 53 -9.37 6.88 -13.88
CA THR A 53 -8.72 7.75 -14.87
C THR A 53 -9.55 8.03 -16.14
N SER A 54 -9.77 9.31 -16.47
CA SER A 54 -10.52 9.71 -17.68
C SER A 54 -9.86 9.16 -18.95
N THR A 55 -10.66 8.46 -19.76
CA THR A 55 -10.21 7.89 -21.04
C THR A 55 -10.31 8.89 -22.21
N THR A 56 -10.72 10.13 -21.95
CA THR A 56 -11.03 11.14 -22.99
C THR A 56 -9.83 11.54 -23.87
N ARG A 57 -8.60 11.30 -23.42
CA ARG A 57 -7.37 11.61 -24.21
C ARG A 57 -6.73 10.36 -24.82
N LEU A 58 -7.30 9.19 -24.61
CA LEU A 58 -6.78 7.92 -25.09
C LEU A 58 -7.36 7.58 -26.47
N THR A 59 -6.62 6.76 -27.22
CA THR A 59 -7.18 6.15 -28.42
C THR A 59 -8.32 5.20 -28.05
N PRO A 60 -9.25 4.87 -28.96
CA PRO A 60 -10.33 3.92 -28.67
C PRO A 60 -9.84 2.58 -28.14
N GLN A 61 -8.71 2.10 -28.63
CA GLN A 61 -8.11 0.83 -28.20
C GLN A 61 -7.54 0.92 -26.77
N GLN A 62 -6.79 1.98 -26.47
CA GLN A 62 -6.27 2.25 -25.12
C GLN A 62 -7.40 2.43 -24.10
N ALA A 63 -8.46 3.16 -24.49
CA ALA A 63 -9.64 3.34 -23.64
C ALA A 63 -10.33 2.00 -23.33
N GLU A 64 -10.43 1.09 -24.30
CA GLU A 64 -10.97 -0.25 -24.10
C GLU A 64 -10.09 -1.09 -23.15
N GLU A 65 -8.77 -1.02 -23.29
CA GLU A 65 -7.82 -1.70 -22.42
C GLU A 65 -7.94 -1.22 -20.96
N VAL A 66 -8.01 0.11 -20.76
CA VAL A 66 -8.21 0.72 -19.41
C VAL A 66 -9.53 0.25 -18.80
N ARG A 67 -10.63 0.24 -19.57
CA ARG A 67 -11.94 -0.25 -19.11
C ARG A 67 -11.88 -1.71 -18.69
N ASN A 68 -11.37 -2.56 -19.57
CA ASN A 68 -11.28 -4.00 -19.33
C ASN A 68 -10.39 -4.32 -18.12
N ARG A 69 -9.35 -3.54 -17.90
CA ARG A 69 -8.49 -3.64 -16.74
C ARG A 69 -9.23 -3.23 -15.47
N ALA A 70 -9.84 -2.04 -15.44
CA ALA A 70 -10.60 -1.56 -14.29
C ALA A 70 -11.70 -2.55 -13.87
N MET A 71 -12.40 -3.13 -14.85
CA MET A 71 -13.41 -4.16 -14.60
C MET A 71 -12.82 -5.45 -14.02
N ARG A 72 -11.64 -5.89 -14.47
CA ARG A 72 -10.97 -7.08 -13.92
C ARG A 72 -10.46 -6.83 -12.51
N GLU A 73 -9.74 -5.74 -12.29
CA GLU A 73 -9.17 -5.38 -10.99
C GLU A 73 -10.27 -5.10 -9.96
N GLY A 74 -11.35 -4.42 -10.36
CA GLY A 74 -12.51 -4.21 -9.50
C GLY A 74 -13.18 -5.53 -9.07
N ARG A 75 -13.30 -6.52 -9.97
CA ARG A 75 -13.83 -7.86 -9.63
C ARG A 75 -12.90 -8.61 -8.66
N ILE A 76 -11.58 -8.45 -8.81
CA ILE A 76 -10.61 -9.07 -7.91
C ILE A 76 -10.69 -8.39 -6.54
N ALA A 77 -10.68 -7.06 -6.49
CA ALA A 77 -10.82 -6.29 -5.25
C ALA A 77 -12.14 -6.57 -4.50
N ALA A 78 -13.23 -6.87 -5.23
CA ALA A 78 -14.52 -7.24 -4.63
C ALA A 78 -14.51 -8.59 -3.89
N ARG A 79 -13.48 -9.42 -4.07
CA ARG A 79 -13.29 -10.68 -3.33
C ARG A 79 -12.63 -10.47 -1.97
N LEU A 80 -11.96 -9.33 -1.77
CA LEU A 80 -11.33 -9.01 -0.50
C LEU A 80 -12.40 -8.70 0.55
N SER A 81 -12.40 -9.43 1.65
CA SER A 81 -13.42 -9.35 2.71
C SER A 81 -12.83 -8.98 4.07
N SER A 82 -11.71 -8.27 4.08
CA SER A 82 -11.04 -7.86 5.32
C SER A 82 -11.80 -6.75 6.04
N PRO A 83 -11.96 -6.81 7.38
CA PRO A 83 -12.52 -5.71 8.17
C PRO A 83 -11.67 -4.44 8.12
N HIS A 84 -10.39 -4.57 7.74
CA HIS A 84 -9.41 -3.47 7.65
C HIS A 84 -9.12 -3.03 6.20
N ALA A 85 -9.98 -3.42 5.25
CA ALA A 85 -9.99 -2.91 3.87
C ALA A 85 -11.32 -2.21 3.58
N ILE A 86 -11.30 -1.16 2.76
CA ILE A 86 -12.52 -0.57 2.20
C ILE A 86 -13.11 -1.55 1.19
N ALA A 87 -14.34 -2.01 1.44
CA ALA A 87 -15.00 -2.98 0.60
C ALA A 87 -15.38 -2.37 -0.77
N MET A 88 -15.09 -3.10 -1.85
CA MET A 88 -15.58 -2.79 -3.19
C MET A 88 -16.98 -3.35 -3.36
N HIS A 89 -17.94 -2.51 -3.75
CA HIS A 89 -19.33 -2.91 -3.92
C HIS A 89 -19.73 -3.13 -5.37
N ASP A 90 -19.22 -2.30 -6.29
CA ASP A 90 -19.59 -2.33 -7.70
C ASP A 90 -18.56 -1.61 -8.57
N VAL A 91 -18.58 -1.90 -9.88
CA VAL A 91 -17.88 -1.13 -10.91
C VAL A 91 -18.89 -0.71 -11.96
N ALA A 92 -19.26 0.56 -11.96
CA ALA A 92 -20.24 1.12 -12.89
C ALA A 92 -19.55 1.73 -14.11
N LEU A 93 -20.14 1.55 -15.30
CA LEU A 93 -19.70 2.23 -16.52
C LEU A 93 -20.67 3.38 -16.82
N VAL A 94 -20.15 4.59 -16.95
CA VAL A 94 -20.92 5.77 -17.31
C VAL A 94 -20.22 6.49 -18.47
N ASP A 95 -20.91 6.62 -19.60
CA ASP A 95 -20.36 7.18 -20.83
C ASP A 95 -19.04 6.51 -21.27
N GLY A 96 -18.90 5.21 -20.98
CA GLY A 96 -17.69 4.43 -21.25
C GLY A 96 -16.55 4.61 -20.24
N GLU A 97 -16.75 5.45 -19.20
CA GLU A 97 -15.78 5.67 -18.12
C GLU A 97 -16.09 4.75 -16.93
N PRO A 98 -15.11 4.03 -16.38
CA PRO A 98 -15.30 3.18 -15.22
C PRO A 98 -15.33 4.01 -13.92
N TRP A 99 -16.30 3.67 -13.06
CA TRP A 99 -16.48 4.24 -11.74
C TRP A 99 -16.50 3.14 -10.70
N LEU A 100 -15.68 3.28 -9.67
CA LEU A 100 -15.63 2.35 -8.55
C LEU A 100 -16.64 2.78 -7.50
N VAL A 101 -17.50 1.86 -7.08
CA VAL A 101 -18.45 2.06 -5.98
C VAL A 101 -17.96 1.26 -4.78
N MET A 102 -17.70 1.92 -3.68
CA MET A 102 -17.07 1.32 -2.51
C MET A 102 -17.75 1.74 -1.21
N GLU A 103 -17.42 1.05 -0.14
CA GLU A 103 -17.82 1.39 1.21
C GLU A 103 -17.53 2.86 1.52
N TYR A 104 -18.52 3.54 2.08
CA TYR A 104 -18.29 4.86 2.66
C TYR A 104 -17.98 4.71 4.16
N LEU A 105 -16.80 5.14 4.56
CA LEU A 105 -16.38 5.25 5.95
C LEU A 105 -16.27 6.74 6.30
N SER A 106 -17.04 7.19 7.32
CA SER A 106 -16.80 8.53 7.88
C SER A 106 -15.47 8.53 8.60
N SER A 107 -14.46 9.11 7.99
CA SER A 107 -13.07 8.95 8.43
C SER A 107 -12.24 10.18 8.12
N ARG A 108 -11.06 10.21 8.71
CA ARG A 108 -9.91 11.01 8.29
C ARG A 108 -8.79 10.09 7.84
N SER A 109 -7.95 10.54 6.93
CA SER A 109 -6.75 9.79 6.59
C SER A 109 -5.66 9.94 7.66
N LEU A 110 -4.74 8.98 7.75
CA LEU A 110 -3.56 9.08 8.61
C LEU A 110 -2.73 10.34 8.24
N ALA A 111 -2.67 10.71 6.95
CA ALA A 111 -2.04 11.96 6.53
C ALA A 111 -2.70 13.20 7.13
N GLN A 112 -4.04 13.24 7.18
CA GLN A 112 -4.77 14.34 7.84
C GLN A 112 -4.58 14.33 9.35
N ALA A 113 -4.46 13.15 9.97
CA ALA A 113 -4.13 13.03 11.38
C ALA A 113 -2.73 13.60 11.68
N LEU A 114 -1.72 13.19 10.91
CA LEU A 114 -0.34 13.69 11.00
C LEU A 114 -0.20 15.18 10.68
N GLY A 115 -1.13 15.76 9.93
CA GLY A 115 -1.19 17.22 9.72
C GLY A 115 -1.65 18.01 10.96
N THR A 116 -2.23 17.33 11.96
CA THR A 116 -2.69 17.96 13.22
C THR A 116 -1.85 17.56 14.43
N THR A 117 -1.07 16.49 14.31
CA THR A 117 -0.09 16.03 15.32
C THR A 117 1.22 15.70 14.63
N ASP A 118 2.35 16.07 15.23
CA ASP A 118 3.66 15.91 14.58
C ASP A 118 4.03 14.43 14.42
N SER A 119 3.61 13.56 15.34
CA SER A 119 3.87 12.13 15.31
C SER A 119 2.89 11.38 16.21
N LEU A 120 2.84 10.07 16.10
CA LEU A 120 2.00 9.18 16.90
C LEU A 120 2.85 8.30 17.81
N PRO A 121 2.32 7.93 19.00
CA PRO A 121 2.97 6.97 19.89
C PRO A 121 3.16 5.60 19.22
N PRO A 122 4.29 4.90 19.44
CA PRO A 122 4.57 3.61 18.83
C PRO A 122 3.46 2.56 19.04
N PHE A 123 2.81 2.52 20.20
CA PHE A 123 1.70 1.59 20.46
C PHE A 123 0.49 1.82 19.55
N GLU A 124 0.13 3.06 19.29
CA GLU A 124 -0.96 3.42 18.36
C GLU A 124 -0.59 3.09 16.92
N VAL A 125 0.67 3.32 16.54
CA VAL A 125 1.21 2.96 15.23
C VAL A 125 1.27 1.44 15.04
N ALA A 126 1.58 0.68 16.09
CA ALA A 126 1.55 -0.78 16.06
C ALA A 126 0.14 -1.32 15.76
N GLN A 127 -0.90 -0.74 16.36
CA GLN A 127 -2.29 -1.12 16.07
C GLN A 127 -2.65 -0.84 14.61
N ILE A 128 -2.30 0.34 14.11
CA ILE A 128 -2.51 0.69 12.69
C ILE A 128 -1.76 -0.31 11.80
N GLY A 129 -0.48 -0.55 12.10
CA GLY A 129 0.39 -1.43 11.33
C GLY A 129 -0.12 -2.87 11.29
N ALA A 130 -0.50 -3.43 12.43
CA ALA A 130 -0.99 -4.80 12.52
C ALA A 130 -2.32 -5.00 11.77
N GLN A 131 -3.26 -4.07 11.90
CA GLN A 131 -4.56 -4.13 11.23
C GLN A 131 -4.43 -3.98 9.70
N ILE A 132 -3.61 -3.05 9.24
CA ILE A 132 -3.37 -2.86 7.81
C ILE A 132 -2.57 -4.04 7.23
N ALA A 133 -1.57 -4.55 7.95
CA ALA A 133 -0.82 -5.73 7.51
C ALA A 133 -1.70 -6.99 7.45
N ASP A 134 -2.71 -7.12 8.31
CA ASP A 134 -3.68 -8.22 8.25
C ASP A 134 -4.51 -8.15 6.95
N ALA A 135 -5.03 -6.97 6.59
CA ALA A 135 -5.74 -6.75 5.33
C ALA A 135 -4.85 -6.98 4.09
N LEU A 136 -3.61 -6.52 4.14
CA LEU A 136 -2.67 -6.71 3.03
C LEU A 136 -2.19 -8.16 2.91
N THR A 137 -2.13 -8.92 3.99
CA THR A 137 -1.85 -10.37 3.96
C THR A 137 -2.94 -11.09 3.17
N GLU A 138 -4.21 -10.84 3.48
CA GLU A 138 -5.35 -11.41 2.75
C GLU A 138 -5.34 -11.01 1.26
N ALA A 139 -5.00 -9.74 0.97
CA ALA A 139 -4.86 -9.26 -0.40
C ALA A 139 -3.74 -9.98 -1.16
N HIS A 140 -2.56 -10.14 -0.56
CA HIS A 140 -1.42 -10.83 -1.17
C HIS A 140 -1.70 -12.31 -1.42
N GLU A 141 -2.39 -13.00 -0.51
CA GLU A 141 -2.86 -14.38 -0.68
C GLU A 141 -3.85 -14.51 -1.86
N ALA A 142 -4.67 -13.47 -2.09
CA ALA A 142 -5.55 -13.39 -3.26
C ALA A 142 -4.84 -12.93 -4.56
N GLY A 143 -3.50 -12.73 -4.52
CA GLY A 143 -2.69 -12.26 -5.65
C GLY A 143 -2.85 -10.76 -5.95
N ILE A 144 -3.36 -9.97 -4.99
CA ILE A 144 -3.55 -8.53 -5.11
C ILE A 144 -2.39 -7.80 -4.47
N VAL A 145 -1.67 -6.98 -5.24
CA VAL A 145 -0.65 -6.04 -4.76
C VAL A 145 -1.26 -4.65 -4.71
N HIS A 146 -1.09 -3.93 -3.58
CA HIS A 146 -1.74 -2.62 -3.37
C HIS A 146 -1.10 -1.49 -4.18
N ARG A 147 0.24 -1.45 -4.27
CA ARG A 147 1.05 -0.52 -5.10
C ARG A 147 1.02 0.98 -4.72
N ASP A 148 0.18 1.41 -3.79
CA ASP A 148 0.06 2.82 -3.38
C ASP A 148 -0.19 2.99 -1.87
N ILE A 149 0.58 2.26 -1.03
CA ILE A 149 0.47 2.36 0.42
C ILE A 149 1.16 3.63 0.88
N LYS A 150 0.39 4.49 1.55
CA LYS A 150 0.84 5.78 2.10
C LYS A 150 -0.15 6.27 3.16
N PRO A 151 0.22 7.25 4.00
CA PRO A 151 -0.68 7.78 5.03
C PRO A 151 -2.01 8.31 4.48
N GLY A 152 -2.05 8.77 3.23
CA GLY A 152 -3.26 9.27 2.58
C GLY A 152 -4.31 8.19 2.32
N ASN A 153 -3.88 6.93 2.18
CA ASN A 153 -4.74 5.79 1.87
C ASN A 153 -5.08 4.93 3.10
N ILE A 154 -4.59 5.28 4.29
CA ILE A 154 -5.01 4.67 5.56
C ILE A 154 -6.07 5.57 6.18
N LEU A 155 -7.28 5.05 6.31
CA LEU A 155 -8.46 5.74 6.83
C LEU A 155 -8.72 5.31 8.26
N ILE A 156 -9.00 6.28 9.13
CA ILE A 156 -9.35 6.06 10.53
C ILE A 156 -10.74 6.66 10.74
N ALA A 157 -11.69 5.82 11.12
CA ALA A 157 -13.05 6.24 11.38
C ALA A 157 -13.07 7.26 12.53
N ASP A 158 -13.68 8.43 12.28
CA ASP A 158 -13.58 9.61 13.15
C ASP A 158 -14.83 9.87 13.99
N ARG A 159 -15.89 9.07 13.80
CA ARG A 159 -17.17 9.19 14.51
C ARG A 159 -18.06 7.96 14.37
N GLY A 160 -19.15 7.96 15.14
CA GLY A 160 -20.19 6.93 15.11
C GLY A 160 -19.76 5.61 15.73
N LYS A 161 -20.43 4.53 15.33
CA LYS A 161 -20.21 3.18 15.84
C LYS A 161 -18.85 2.59 15.44
N ASP A 162 -18.28 3.09 14.35
CA ASP A 162 -17.03 2.61 13.77
C ASP A 162 -15.82 3.43 14.25
N LEU A 163 -16.01 4.37 15.20
CA LEU A 163 -14.95 5.24 15.73
C LEU A 163 -13.70 4.44 16.10
N GLY A 164 -12.55 4.82 15.55
CA GLY A 164 -11.26 4.18 15.78
C GLY A 164 -10.98 2.95 14.91
N ILE A 165 -11.91 2.52 14.03
CA ILE A 165 -11.63 1.46 13.06
C ILE A 165 -10.66 2.00 12.01
N VAL A 166 -9.64 1.21 11.71
CA VAL A 166 -8.62 1.51 10.70
C VAL A 166 -8.88 0.67 9.45
N LYS A 167 -8.88 1.32 8.27
CA LYS A 167 -9.04 0.63 6.98
C LYS A 167 -8.07 1.19 5.95
N ILE A 168 -7.58 0.34 5.05
CA ILE A 168 -6.85 0.74 3.86
C ILE A 168 -7.81 0.92 2.68
N SER A 169 -7.60 1.98 1.91
CA SER A 169 -8.38 2.33 0.71
C SER A 169 -7.50 2.35 -0.53
N ASP A 170 -8.13 2.45 -1.70
CA ASP A 170 -7.45 2.69 -2.99
C ASP A 170 -6.46 1.60 -3.39
N PHE A 171 -6.86 0.32 -3.25
CA PHE A 171 -6.13 -0.78 -3.89
C PHE A 171 -5.89 -0.46 -5.36
N GLY A 172 -4.64 -0.56 -5.80
CA GLY A 172 -4.04 -0.01 -7.01
C GLY A 172 -4.71 -0.26 -8.37
N ILE A 173 -6.04 -0.22 -8.42
CA ILE A 173 -6.89 -0.37 -9.61
C ILE A 173 -6.56 0.69 -10.68
N SER A 174 -5.91 1.78 -10.29
CA SER A 174 -5.57 2.91 -11.18
C SER A 174 -4.11 2.92 -11.67
N ARG A 175 -3.26 1.97 -11.22
CA ARG A 175 -1.85 1.89 -11.62
C ARG A 175 -1.61 0.63 -12.42
N ALA A 176 -1.53 0.79 -13.71
CA ALA A 176 -1.25 -0.28 -14.62
C ALA A 176 0.25 -0.63 -14.67
N LYS A 177 0.53 -1.91 -14.94
CA LYS A 177 1.79 -2.35 -15.49
C LYS A 177 1.99 -1.60 -16.82
N GLY A 178 3.01 -0.74 -16.94
CA GLY A 178 3.27 0.07 -18.14
C GLY A 178 2.90 1.55 -18.07
N ASP A 179 2.21 2.04 -17.01
CA ASP A 179 1.96 3.48 -16.86
C ASP A 179 3.24 4.31 -16.62
N VAL A 180 4.41 3.65 -16.48
CA VAL A 180 5.72 4.29 -16.36
C VAL A 180 6.38 4.47 -17.75
N GLU A 181 5.93 3.73 -18.79
CA GLU A 181 6.63 3.70 -20.09
C GLU A 181 6.14 4.74 -21.13
N GLU A 182 4.96 5.36 -20.92
CA GLU A 182 4.42 6.35 -21.88
C GLU A 182 4.21 7.76 -21.30
N ALA A 183 4.54 7.97 -20.03
CA ALA A 183 4.62 9.33 -19.51
C ALA A 183 5.95 9.92 -19.99
N ASP A 184 5.86 10.96 -20.83
CA ASP A 184 6.92 11.92 -21.08
C ASP A 184 7.90 11.93 -19.89
N ASP A 185 9.21 11.81 -20.07
CA ASP A 185 10.28 11.61 -19.06
C ASP A 185 10.21 12.53 -17.82
N SER A 186 9.16 13.35 -17.70
CA SER A 186 8.95 14.34 -16.65
C SER A 186 7.80 14.02 -15.66
N VAL A 187 6.98 12.96 -15.82
CA VAL A 187 5.81 12.74 -14.97
C VAL A 187 5.97 11.52 -14.06
N ILE A 188 6.43 11.74 -12.83
CA ILE A 188 6.44 10.71 -11.77
C ILE A 188 5.02 10.56 -11.24
N THR A 189 4.36 9.44 -11.54
CA THR A 189 3.02 9.14 -11.02
C THR A 189 3.11 8.53 -9.63
N GLY A 190 2.75 9.27 -8.58
CA GLY A 190 2.70 8.80 -7.20
C GLY A 190 3.39 9.72 -6.21
N THR A 191 3.58 9.21 -4.99
CA THR A 191 4.31 9.90 -3.92
C THR A 191 5.63 9.15 -3.66
N PRO A 192 6.75 9.55 -4.28
CA PRO A 192 8.01 8.79 -4.26
C PRO A 192 8.52 8.48 -2.86
N ALA A 193 8.19 9.31 -1.86
CA ALA A 193 8.61 9.16 -0.47
C ALA A 193 8.24 7.81 0.17
N TYR A 194 7.28 7.08 -0.40
CA TYR A 194 6.81 5.78 0.09
C TYR A 194 7.13 4.62 -0.86
N PHE A 195 7.80 4.88 -1.99
CA PHE A 195 8.20 3.84 -2.93
C PHE A 195 9.28 2.95 -2.33
N ALA A 196 9.20 1.66 -2.64
CA ALA A 196 10.31 0.75 -2.40
C ALA A 196 11.48 1.06 -3.36
N PRO A 197 12.73 0.81 -2.96
CA PRO A 197 13.91 1.11 -3.79
C PRO A 197 13.88 0.49 -5.18
N GLU A 198 13.38 -0.75 -5.30
CA GLU A 198 13.23 -1.43 -6.59
C GLU A 198 12.20 -0.75 -7.49
N VAL A 199 11.09 -0.26 -6.91
CA VAL A 199 10.05 0.49 -7.65
C VAL A 199 10.60 1.84 -8.11
N ALA A 200 11.40 2.51 -7.27
CA ALA A 200 12.10 3.74 -7.65
C ALA A 200 13.14 3.54 -8.76
N ARG A 201 13.63 2.31 -8.95
CA ARG A 201 14.51 1.91 -10.07
C ARG A 201 13.71 1.47 -11.32
N GLY A 202 12.38 1.59 -11.33
CA GLY A 202 11.54 1.22 -12.46
C GLY A 202 11.12 -0.24 -12.51
N GLN A 203 11.33 -1.02 -11.44
CA GLN A 203 10.84 -2.41 -11.39
C GLN A 203 9.34 -2.44 -11.04
N ASP A 204 8.65 -3.49 -11.48
CA ASP A 204 7.24 -3.71 -11.15
C ASP A 204 7.04 -3.88 -9.64
N PRO A 205 6.05 -3.20 -9.02
CA PRO A 205 5.72 -3.39 -7.62
C PRO A 205 5.25 -4.82 -7.32
N THR A 206 5.72 -5.37 -6.21
CA THR A 206 5.39 -6.72 -5.72
C THR A 206 4.80 -6.66 -4.31
N ALA A 207 4.37 -7.81 -3.76
CA ALA A 207 3.97 -7.91 -2.35
C ALA A 207 5.08 -7.42 -1.40
N SER A 208 6.36 -7.65 -1.74
CA SER A 208 7.50 -7.17 -0.96
C SER A 208 7.66 -5.64 -1.05
N SER A 209 7.27 -5.01 -2.16
CA SER A 209 7.24 -3.55 -2.28
C SER A 209 6.17 -2.93 -1.39
N ASP A 210 5.00 -3.59 -1.23
CA ASP A 210 3.96 -3.17 -0.29
C ASP A 210 4.44 -3.23 1.17
N VAL A 211 5.26 -4.24 1.53
CA VAL A 211 5.87 -4.33 2.88
C VAL A 211 6.73 -3.09 3.14
N PHE A 212 7.58 -2.71 2.19
CA PHE A 212 8.40 -1.51 2.31
C PHE A 212 7.55 -0.24 2.44
N SER A 213 6.52 -0.10 1.59
CA SER A 213 5.64 1.07 1.60
C SER A 213 4.83 1.19 2.91
N LEU A 214 4.41 0.05 3.49
CA LEU A 214 3.80 0.05 4.84
C LEU A 214 4.85 0.46 5.88
N GLY A 215 6.05 -0.09 5.85
CA GLY A 215 7.16 0.31 6.72
C GLY A 215 7.44 1.82 6.66
N ALA A 216 7.54 2.40 5.46
CA ALA A 216 7.73 3.83 5.25
C ALA A 216 6.56 4.67 5.79
N THR A 217 5.34 4.15 5.69
CA THR A 217 4.12 4.77 6.25
C THR A 217 4.14 4.78 7.78
N LEU A 218 4.48 3.65 8.42
CA LEU A 218 4.58 3.55 9.88
C LEU A 218 5.77 4.37 10.41
N TYR A 219 6.89 4.37 9.69
CA TYR A 219 8.03 5.26 9.99
C TYR A 219 7.56 6.72 10.02
N THR A 220 6.85 7.16 8.97
CA THR A 220 6.32 8.54 8.89
C THR A 220 5.39 8.87 10.05
N ALA A 221 4.56 7.90 10.47
CA ALA A 221 3.65 8.09 11.58
C ALA A 221 4.37 8.31 12.92
N MET A 222 5.53 7.69 13.14
CA MET A 222 6.32 7.83 14.37
C MET A 222 7.31 9.00 14.33
N GLU A 223 7.99 9.19 13.19
CA GLU A 223 9.06 10.20 13.07
C GLU A 223 8.55 11.57 12.61
N GLY A 224 7.32 11.65 12.09
CA GLY A 224 6.71 12.89 11.57
C GLY A 224 7.16 13.26 10.16
N LYS A 225 8.06 12.47 9.54
CA LYS A 225 8.58 12.64 8.18
C LYS A 225 8.93 11.29 7.55
N PRO A 226 8.93 11.16 6.21
CA PRO A 226 9.29 9.94 5.52
C PRO A 226 10.75 9.52 5.75
N PRO A 227 11.10 8.23 5.55
CA PRO A 227 12.44 7.70 5.82
C PRO A 227 13.54 8.30 4.94
N PHE A 228 13.19 8.93 3.82
CA PHE A 228 14.13 9.61 2.91
C PHE A 228 14.05 11.13 2.99
N ASP A 229 13.33 11.67 3.99
CA ASP A 229 12.98 13.09 4.11
C ASP A 229 12.07 13.57 2.95
N ILE A 230 11.76 14.85 2.95
CA ILE A 230 10.95 15.50 1.91
C ILE A 230 11.91 16.32 1.04
N ASP A 231 11.70 16.24 -0.28
CA ASP A 231 12.38 17.07 -1.25
C ASP A 231 11.35 17.74 -2.17
N HIS A 232 11.60 18.98 -2.54
CA HIS A 232 10.78 19.69 -3.52
C HIS A 232 11.03 19.18 -4.94
N ASP A 233 12.24 18.63 -5.19
CA ASP A 233 12.57 17.95 -6.43
C ASP A 233 12.20 16.45 -6.33
N SER A 234 11.15 16.07 -7.05
CA SER A 234 10.66 14.69 -7.08
C SER A 234 11.68 13.71 -7.68
N ILE A 235 12.54 14.17 -8.61
CA ILE A 235 13.58 13.34 -9.23
C ILE A 235 14.71 13.09 -8.24
N ALA A 236 15.14 14.13 -7.53
CA ALA A 236 16.16 14.00 -6.48
C ALA A 236 15.69 13.07 -5.36
N LEU A 237 14.40 13.17 -4.97
CA LEU A 237 13.80 12.27 -4.00
C LEU A 237 13.77 10.83 -4.53
N LEU A 238 13.35 10.61 -5.78
CA LEU A 238 13.32 9.29 -6.41
C LEU A 238 14.71 8.65 -6.43
N HIS A 239 15.75 9.39 -6.79
CA HIS A 239 17.13 8.91 -6.75
C HIS A 239 17.58 8.54 -5.33
N ARG A 240 17.14 9.28 -4.31
CA ARG A 240 17.45 9.00 -2.90
C ARG A 240 16.77 7.70 -2.46
N VAL A 241 15.49 7.52 -2.81
CA VAL A 241 14.75 6.30 -2.55
C VAL A 241 15.39 5.11 -3.26
N ALA A 242 15.80 5.27 -4.54
CA ALA A 242 16.46 4.21 -5.31
C ALA A 242 17.77 3.73 -4.67
N LYS A 243 18.49 4.57 -3.91
CA LYS A 243 19.68 4.17 -3.13
C LYS A 243 19.33 3.33 -1.91
N GLY A 244 18.10 3.39 -1.40
CA GLY A 244 17.63 2.63 -0.26
C GLY A 244 18.22 3.02 1.09
N GLN A 245 18.89 4.21 1.18
CA GLN A 245 19.52 4.70 2.40
C GLN A 245 18.52 5.51 3.20
N ILE A 246 17.91 4.90 4.22
CA ILE A 246 16.95 5.56 5.11
C ILE A 246 17.64 6.34 6.22
N ILE A 247 16.97 7.37 6.73
CA ILE A 247 17.35 8.04 7.98
C ILE A 247 17.01 7.10 9.13
N ALA A 248 17.92 6.95 10.09
CA ALA A 248 17.69 6.10 11.25
C ALA A 248 16.49 6.60 12.07
N PRO A 249 15.53 5.71 12.44
CA PRO A 249 14.40 6.09 13.28
C PRO A 249 14.87 6.39 14.71
N THR A 250 14.27 7.38 15.36
CA THR A 250 14.63 7.84 16.70
C THR A 250 13.47 7.72 17.70
N ARG A 251 12.23 7.60 17.21
CA ARG A 251 11.00 7.59 18.00
C ARG A 251 10.27 6.25 17.99
N SER A 252 10.73 5.29 17.20
CA SER A 252 10.06 4.01 16.98
C SER A 252 10.08 3.04 18.17
N GLY A 253 10.97 3.25 19.15
CA GLY A 253 11.04 2.43 20.38
C GLY A 253 11.17 0.94 20.06
N ASP A 254 10.29 0.10 20.64
CA ASP A 254 10.32 -1.35 20.45
C ASP A 254 9.97 -1.77 19.02
N LEU A 255 9.33 -0.90 18.24
CA LEU A 255 9.03 -1.15 16.81
C LEU A 255 10.25 -0.92 15.89
N THR A 256 11.40 -0.48 16.42
CA THR A 256 12.60 -0.22 15.59
C THR A 256 13.03 -1.45 14.79
N GLY A 257 13.09 -2.63 15.43
CA GLY A 257 13.46 -3.88 14.75
C GLY A 257 12.54 -4.26 13.60
N PRO A 258 11.23 -4.47 13.86
CA PRO A 258 10.25 -4.73 12.80
C PRO A 258 10.26 -3.67 11.69
N LEU A 259 10.35 -2.40 12.06
CA LEU A 259 10.36 -1.30 11.09
C LEU A 259 11.58 -1.36 10.15
N LEU A 260 12.77 -1.58 10.68
CA LEU A 260 13.99 -1.71 9.88
C LEU A 260 13.96 -2.96 8.99
N HIS A 261 13.37 -4.07 9.46
CA HIS A 261 13.20 -5.28 8.68
C HIS A 261 12.26 -5.05 7.48
N MET A 262 11.14 -4.33 7.69
CA MET A 262 10.24 -3.93 6.60
C MET A 262 10.92 -2.98 5.60
N LEU A 263 11.81 -2.11 6.06
CA LEU A 263 12.53 -1.12 5.27
C LEU A 263 13.87 -1.63 4.69
N GLU A 264 14.12 -2.94 4.74
CA GLU A 264 15.32 -3.55 4.11
C GLU A 264 15.36 -3.19 2.61
N PRO A 265 16.48 -2.64 2.11
CA PRO A 265 16.61 -2.25 0.71
C PRO A 265 16.47 -3.41 -0.28
N ASP A 266 16.96 -4.60 0.08
CA ASP A 266 16.83 -5.82 -0.72
C ASP A 266 15.45 -6.45 -0.50
N PRO A 267 14.57 -6.52 -1.54
CA PRO A 267 13.24 -7.10 -1.41
C PRO A 267 13.22 -8.58 -0.99
N ALA A 268 14.30 -9.33 -1.30
CA ALA A 268 14.43 -10.75 -0.92
C ALA A 268 14.69 -10.95 0.59
N ARG A 269 15.16 -9.91 1.27
CA ARG A 269 15.47 -9.93 2.70
C ARG A 269 14.35 -9.37 3.56
N ARG A 270 13.33 -8.77 2.96
CA ARG A 270 12.15 -8.27 3.68
C ARG A 270 11.29 -9.43 4.19
N PRO A 271 10.56 -9.23 5.31
CA PRO A 271 9.56 -10.19 5.76
C PRO A 271 8.40 -10.25 4.75
N THR A 272 7.64 -11.34 4.76
CA THR A 272 6.30 -11.34 4.16
C THR A 272 5.38 -10.39 4.97
N MET A 273 4.25 -9.96 4.39
CA MET A 273 3.31 -9.09 5.10
C MET A 273 2.79 -9.74 6.40
N ALA A 274 2.53 -11.05 6.38
CA ALA A 274 2.14 -11.80 7.57
C ALA A 274 3.24 -11.82 8.65
N GLN A 275 4.51 -12.01 8.25
CA GLN A 275 5.64 -11.96 9.17
C GLN A 275 5.83 -10.55 9.75
N ALA A 276 5.72 -9.50 8.93
CA ALA A 276 5.78 -8.11 9.37
C ALA A 276 4.69 -7.78 10.39
N ARG A 277 3.45 -8.24 10.14
CA ARG A 277 2.35 -8.15 11.10
C ARG A 277 2.72 -8.80 12.44
N ASP A 278 3.20 -10.03 12.40
CA ASP A 278 3.49 -10.80 13.61
C ASP A 278 4.68 -10.18 14.39
N GLU A 279 5.70 -9.67 13.71
CA GLU A 279 6.81 -8.93 14.32
C GLU A 279 6.34 -7.64 15.02
N ILE A 280 5.45 -6.86 14.37
CA ILE A 280 4.83 -5.67 14.96
C ILE A 280 4.06 -6.04 16.24
N ILE A 281 3.25 -7.10 16.17
CA ILE A 281 2.44 -7.59 17.30
C ILE A 281 3.35 -8.01 18.46
N VAL A 282 4.37 -8.82 18.21
CA VAL A 282 5.30 -9.29 19.23
C VAL A 282 6.02 -8.12 19.91
N ALA A 283 6.50 -7.15 19.13
CA ALA A 283 7.16 -5.97 19.65
C ALA A 283 6.22 -5.10 20.52
N ALA A 284 4.97 -4.96 20.12
CA ALA A 284 4.00 -4.13 20.84
C ALA A 284 3.47 -4.80 22.12
N ILE A 285 3.30 -6.13 22.15
CA ILE A 285 2.81 -6.87 23.32
C ILE A 285 3.82 -6.88 24.47
N SER A 286 5.13 -6.81 24.16
CA SER A 286 6.21 -6.95 25.15
C SER A 286 6.07 -5.99 26.34
N LYS A 287 5.33 -4.90 26.21
CA LYS A 287 5.12 -3.90 27.27
C LYS A 287 3.67 -3.53 27.55
N ARG A 288 2.78 -3.57 26.60
CA ARG A 288 1.36 -3.16 26.77
C ARG A 288 0.50 -3.72 25.65
N GLY A 289 -0.63 -4.34 25.97
CA GLY A 289 -1.66 -4.70 25.03
C GLY A 289 -1.89 -6.20 24.87
N THR A 290 -2.97 -6.54 24.20
CA THR A 290 -3.36 -7.90 23.84
C THR A 290 -3.35 -8.05 22.32
N ILE A 291 -3.20 -9.28 21.84
CA ILE A 291 -3.30 -9.58 20.39
C ILE A 291 -4.63 -9.05 19.81
N ALA A 292 -5.73 -9.17 20.56
CA ALA A 292 -7.05 -8.69 20.15
C ALA A 292 -7.09 -7.17 19.94
N GLN A 293 -6.43 -6.39 20.80
CA GLN A 293 -6.33 -4.93 20.63
C GLN A 293 -5.51 -4.54 19.40
N LEU A 294 -4.49 -5.33 19.07
CA LEU A 294 -3.64 -5.02 17.92
C LEU A 294 -4.30 -5.42 16.59
N ARG A 295 -5.04 -6.52 16.54
CA ARG A 295 -5.56 -7.07 15.29
C ARG A 295 -7.00 -6.68 14.94
N GLY A 296 -7.86 -6.44 15.87
CA GLY A 296 -9.29 -6.33 15.55
C GLY A 296 -10.07 -5.32 16.36
N ALA A 297 -9.48 -4.76 17.41
CA ALA A 297 -10.13 -3.74 18.22
C ALA A 297 -10.02 -2.35 17.58
N PRO A 298 -10.96 -1.43 17.87
CA PRO A 298 -10.77 -0.03 17.52
C PRO A 298 -9.46 0.51 18.10
N LEU A 299 -8.84 1.44 17.41
CA LEU A 299 -7.62 2.11 17.83
C LEU A 299 -7.80 2.75 19.21
N THR A 300 -6.88 2.44 20.14
CA THR A 300 -6.89 2.97 21.50
C THR A 300 -5.51 3.46 21.93
N SER A 301 -5.49 4.53 22.71
CA SER A 301 -4.29 4.96 23.44
C SER A 301 -4.03 4.05 24.65
N ALA A 302 -2.94 4.32 25.37
CA ALA A 302 -2.53 3.54 26.54
C ALA A 302 -3.56 3.54 27.68
N ASP A 303 -4.46 4.52 27.70
CA ASP A 303 -5.58 4.64 28.65
C ASP A 303 -6.85 3.87 28.22
N GLY A 304 -6.81 3.17 27.08
CA GLY A 304 -7.92 2.40 26.53
C GLY A 304 -9.00 3.24 25.81
N VAL A 305 -8.76 4.53 25.59
CA VAL A 305 -9.69 5.42 24.92
C VAL A 305 -9.22 5.68 23.48
N VAL A 306 -10.15 5.84 22.53
CA VAL A 306 -9.79 6.26 21.17
C VAL A 306 -9.05 7.61 21.23
N PRO A 307 -7.84 7.74 20.64
CA PRO A 307 -7.04 8.94 20.71
C PRO A 307 -7.77 10.20 20.24
N ALA A 308 -7.48 11.35 20.84
CA ALA A 308 -8.10 12.61 20.45
C ALA A 308 -7.81 12.98 18.99
N TRP A 309 -6.62 12.69 18.50
CA TRP A 309 -6.23 12.94 17.11
C TRP A 309 -7.01 12.09 16.11
N ALA A 310 -7.55 10.92 16.52
CA ALA A 310 -8.38 10.05 15.66
C ALA A 310 -9.83 10.55 15.57
N ARG A 311 -10.26 11.38 16.50
CA ARG A 311 -11.64 11.91 16.54
C ARG A 311 -11.75 13.17 15.69
N ARG A 312 -12.91 13.39 15.08
CA ARG A 312 -13.19 14.64 14.39
C ARG A 312 -13.33 15.73 15.44
N SER A 313 -12.46 16.72 15.39
CA SER A 313 -12.64 17.94 16.18
C SER A 313 -13.92 18.60 15.71
N THR A 314 -14.87 18.87 16.61
CA THR A 314 -15.90 19.88 16.38
C THR A 314 -15.16 21.17 16.03
N PRO A 315 -15.57 21.92 14.99
CA PRO A 315 -14.83 23.12 14.61
C PRO A 315 -14.87 24.11 15.78
N VAL A 316 -13.74 24.20 16.50
CA VAL A 316 -13.43 25.40 17.26
C VAL A 316 -13.05 26.43 16.22
N SER A 317 -13.76 27.56 16.20
CA SER A 317 -13.56 28.72 15.34
C SER A 317 -12.09 28.98 15.02
N GLU A 318 -11.78 29.03 13.75
CA GLU A 318 -10.45 29.02 13.14
C GLU A 318 -9.52 30.12 13.64
N SER A 319 -8.33 29.71 14.09
CA SER A 319 -7.13 30.46 13.77
C SER A 319 -6.33 29.64 12.75
N ARG A 320 -6.25 30.13 11.52
CA ARG A 320 -5.51 29.50 10.40
C ARG A 320 -4.05 29.25 10.77
N ARG A 321 -3.68 27.99 10.99
CA ARG A 321 -2.29 27.56 10.84
C ARG A 321 -2.11 27.00 9.42
N PRO A 322 -1.03 27.33 8.71
CA PRO A 322 -0.80 26.78 7.38
C PRO A 322 -0.66 25.26 7.47
N SER A 323 -1.50 24.54 6.73
CA SER A 323 -1.42 23.09 6.59
C SER A 323 -0.06 22.74 5.98
N ARG A 324 0.75 21.95 6.68
CA ARG A 324 1.88 21.25 6.04
C ARG A 324 1.29 20.24 5.08
N GLU A 325 1.43 20.50 3.78
CA GLU A 325 1.00 19.59 2.72
C GLU A 325 1.95 18.38 2.69
N PHE A 326 1.53 17.27 3.29
CA PHE A 326 2.14 15.98 3.04
C PHE A 326 1.59 15.42 1.72
N GLY A 327 2.41 15.55 0.66
CA GLY A 327 2.23 14.80 -0.58
C GLY A 327 1.00 15.16 -1.41
N ARG A 328 0.98 16.34 -2.03
CA ARG A 328 0.19 16.53 -3.25
C ARG A 328 0.80 15.71 -4.37
N THR A 329 0.01 14.87 -5.00
CA THR A 329 0.33 14.32 -6.32
C THR A 329 0.41 15.51 -7.29
N ILE A 330 1.60 15.90 -7.69
CA ILE A 330 1.80 16.97 -8.66
C ILE A 330 1.69 16.35 -10.05
N ALA A 331 0.61 16.65 -10.74
CA ALA A 331 0.50 16.44 -12.18
C ALA A 331 1.05 17.68 -12.87
N GLY A 332 2.18 17.51 -13.58
CA GLY A 332 2.71 18.44 -14.58
C GLY A 332 3.40 19.71 -14.03
N LEU A 333 4.73 19.70 -14.01
CA LEU A 333 5.54 20.91 -14.05
C LEU A 333 6.53 20.83 -15.23
N PRO A 334 6.79 21.95 -15.94
CA PRO A 334 7.74 21.97 -17.05
C PRO A 334 9.18 21.84 -16.55
N ALA A 335 10.04 21.21 -17.35
CA ALA A 335 11.46 21.02 -17.10
C ALA A 335 12.20 22.35 -16.93
N VAL A 336 12.95 22.49 -15.82
CA VAL A 336 13.90 23.58 -15.59
C VAL A 336 15.32 23.07 -15.85
N GLN A 337 16.10 23.82 -16.63
CA GLN A 337 17.50 23.51 -16.96
C GLN A 337 18.41 23.63 -15.72
N PRO A 338 19.53 22.88 -15.63
CA PRO A 338 20.37 22.81 -14.42
C PRO A 338 21.20 24.07 -14.24
N GLY A 339 21.00 24.72 -13.10
CA GLY A 339 21.90 25.73 -12.54
C GLY A 339 22.70 25.16 -11.39
N GLU A 340 24.01 25.45 -11.37
CA GLU A 340 24.96 24.99 -10.36
C GLU A 340 24.57 25.45 -8.95
N SER A 341 24.49 24.52 -7.99
CA SER A 341 24.21 24.81 -6.58
C SER A 341 25.31 24.26 -5.68
N GLN A 342 25.82 25.15 -4.83
CA GLN A 342 26.84 24.89 -3.82
C GLN A 342 26.34 23.91 -2.76
N ALA A 343 27.19 22.94 -2.42
CA ALA A 343 26.89 21.87 -1.48
C ALA A 343 26.97 22.36 -0.02
N ASN A 344 25.88 22.24 0.72
CA ASN A 344 25.87 22.23 2.18
C ASN A 344 26.10 20.81 2.70
N PRO A 345 26.78 20.60 3.85
CA PRO A 345 27.13 19.29 4.35
C PRO A 345 25.86 18.51 4.78
N VAL A 346 25.71 17.30 4.24
CA VAL A 346 24.64 16.35 4.50
C VAL A 346 24.82 15.71 5.87
N PRO A 347 23.77 15.55 6.71
CA PRO A 347 23.84 14.77 7.94
C PRO A 347 24.16 13.30 7.64
N SER A 348 24.92 12.68 8.54
CA SER A 348 25.36 11.28 8.49
C SER A 348 24.22 10.32 8.14
N THR A 349 24.30 9.64 7.00
CA THR A 349 23.39 8.60 6.58
C THR A 349 23.76 7.29 7.30
N TYR A 350 22.76 6.63 7.90
CA TYR A 350 22.91 5.33 8.54
C TYR A 350 23.00 4.22 7.49
N SER A 351 24.12 3.50 7.47
CA SER A 351 24.19 2.16 6.86
C SER A 351 23.98 1.16 7.99
N PRO A 352 22.98 0.29 7.94
CA PRO A 352 22.78 -0.69 9.00
C PRO A 352 24.01 -1.57 9.13
N PRO A 353 24.48 -1.89 10.36
CA PRO A 353 25.51 -2.88 10.54
C PRO A 353 24.98 -4.23 10.00
N PRO A 354 25.85 -5.11 9.50
CA PRO A 354 25.42 -6.44 9.10
C PRO A 354 24.78 -7.13 10.30
N PHE A 355 23.51 -7.47 10.14
CA PHE A 355 22.74 -8.18 11.16
C PHE A 355 23.37 -9.58 11.27
N ASP A 356 24.04 -9.86 12.39
CA ASP A 356 24.44 -11.24 12.74
C ASP A 356 23.16 -12.02 13.03
N LEU A 357 22.65 -12.68 11.97
CA LEU A 357 21.60 -13.67 12.12
C LEU A 357 22.14 -14.79 13.02
N PRO A 358 21.37 -15.24 14.03
CA PRO A 358 21.72 -16.43 14.77
C PRO A 358 21.96 -17.55 13.74
N LYS A 359 23.16 -18.14 13.76
CA LYS A 359 23.61 -19.20 12.82
C LYS A 359 22.52 -20.25 12.76
N LYS A 360 21.84 -20.37 11.62
CA LYS A 360 20.89 -21.43 11.33
C LYS A 360 21.57 -22.74 11.69
N LYS A 361 20.97 -23.52 12.61
CA LYS A 361 21.37 -24.92 12.79
C LYS A 361 21.26 -25.58 11.42
N LYS A 362 22.39 -26.08 10.91
CA LYS A 362 22.45 -26.79 9.63
C LYS A 362 21.43 -27.91 9.62
N ASN A 363 20.49 -27.81 8.72
CA ASN A 363 19.54 -28.90 8.48
C ASN A 363 20.28 -29.99 7.73
N PRO A 364 20.21 -31.24 8.15
CA PRO A 364 20.95 -32.36 7.45
C PRO A 364 20.54 -32.47 5.98
N ILE A 365 19.43 -31.87 5.56
CA ILE A 365 18.97 -31.85 4.16
C ILE A 365 19.81 -30.90 3.28
N ASP A 366 20.36 -29.81 3.83
CA ASP A 366 21.17 -28.84 3.07
C ASP A 366 22.55 -29.46 2.65
N ASP A 367 23.11 -30.33 3.49
CA ASP A 367 24.34 -31.04 3.16
C ASP A 367 24.15 -32.12 2.06
N VAL A 368 22.94 -32.65 1.94
CA VAL A 368 22.58 -33.62 0.89
C VAL A 368 22.34 -32.89 -0.44
N LEU A 369 21.69 -31.73 -0.42
CA LEU A 369 21.45 -30.91 -1.61
C LEU A 369 22.76 -30.39 -2.22
N MET A 370 23.71 -29.90 -1.40
CA MET A 370 25.03 -29.47 -1.90
C MET A 370 25.83 -30.60 -2.54
N ARG A 371 25.74 -31.83 -2.03
CA ARG A 371 26.38 -32.99 -2.67
C ARG A 371 25.73 -33.42 -3.98
N ILE A 372 24.45 -33.13 -4.17
CA ILE A 372 23.72 -33.39 -5.42
C ILE A 372 24.09 -32.34 -6.48
N GLU A 373 24.29 -31.10 -6.12
CA GLU A 373 24.76 -30.06 -7.06
C GLU A 373 26.18 -30.29 -7.55
N ASP A 374 27.09 -30.74 -6.70
CA ASP A 374 28.47 -31.10 -7.09
C ASP A 374 28.54 -32.31 -8.03
N VAL A 375 27.58 -33.24 -7.98
CA VAL A 375 27.51 -34.40 -8.85
C VAL A 375 26.87 -34.10 -10.20
N ILE A 376 26.01 -33.09 -10.29
CA ILE A 376 25.27 -32.67 -11.51
C ILE A 376 26.09 -31.67 -12.34
N GLY A 377 27.03 -30.94 -11.74
CA GLY A 377 27.77 -29.81 -12.36
C GLY A 377 28.75 -30.18 -13.49
N ASP A 378 29.01 -31.46 -13.80
CA ASP A 378 30.06 -31.82 -14.74
C ASP A 378 29.67 -32.90 -15.78
N ARG A 379 28.52 -32.72 -16.47
CA ARG A 379 28.28 -33.41 -17.78
C ARG A 379 27.15 -32.78 -18.58
N THR A 380 27.50 -32.10 -19.61
CA THR A 380 26.64 -31.75 -20.75
C THR A 380 26.15 -32.99 -21.47
N SER A 381 24.82 -33.13 -21.63
CA SER A 381 24.03 -34.08 -22.40
C SER A 381 23.39 -35.25 -21.60
N ILE A 382 22.37 -34.92 -20.80
CA ILE A 382 21.39 -35.91 -20.35
C ILE A 382 20.03 -35.54 -20.99
N PRO A 383 19.35 -36.46 -21.70
CA PRO A 383 18.02 -36.16 -22.26
C PRO A 383 17.01 -35.93 -21.15
N SER A 384 16.14 -34.95 -21.35
CA SER A 384 15.13 -34.49 -20.37
C SER A 384 14.23 -35.59 -19.80
N THR A 385 14.07 -36.70 -20.51
CA THR A 385 13.36 -37.89 -20.06
C THR A 385 14.06 -38.65 -18.92
N ALA A 386 15.39 -38.61 -18.86
CA ALA A 386 16.17 -39.27 -17.79
C ALA A 386 16.09 -38.46 -16.47
N ILE A 387 16.02 -37.14 -16.55
CA ILE A 387 15.83 -36.25 -15.39
C ILE A 387 14.44 -36.47 -14.79
N LEU A 388 13.41 -36.61 -15.63
CA LEU A 388 12.03 -36.83 -15.16
C LEU A 388 11.93 -38.23 -14.48
N ALA A 389 12.55 -39.26 -15.03
CA ALA A 389 12.57 -40.60 -14.44
C ALA A 389 13.29 -40.63 -13.08
N ALA A 390 14.39 -39.89 -12.93
CA ALA A 390 15.12 -39.78 -11.66
C ALA A 390 14.29 -39.03 -10.58
N LEU A 391 13.56 -37.99 -10.97
CA LEU A 391 12.67 -37.25 -10.08
C LEU A 391 11.50 -38.11 -9.59
N VAL A 392 10.86 -38.88 -10.47
CA VAL A 392 9.79 -39.80 -10.11
C VAL A 392 10.28 -40.89 -9.16
N LEU A 393 11.47 -41.45 -9.41
CA LEU A 393 12.07 -42.45 -8.54
C LEU A 393 12.39 -41.89 -7.14
N ALA A 394 12.89 -40.65 -7.05
CA ALA A 394 13.16 -39.98 -5.78
C ALA A 394 11.86 -39.75 -4.97
N VAL A 395 10.78 -39.35 -5.61
CA VAL A 395 9.48 -39.17 -4.96
C VAL A 395 8.92 -40.50 -4.44
N VAL A 396 9.05 -41.59 -5.19
CA VAL A 396 8.60 -42.92 -4.76
C VAL A 396 9.42 -43.41 -3.56
N ILE A 397 10.73 -43.19 -3.54
CA ILE A 397 11.61 -43.57 -2.40
C ILE A 397 11.22 -42.79 -1.14
N VAL A 398 10.97 -41.49 -1.26
CA VAL A 398 10.51 -40.65 -0.13
C VAL A 398 9.16 -41.14 0.40
N LEU A 399 8.24 -41.49 -0.49
CA LEU A 399 6.93 -42.00 -0.11
C LEU A 399 7.01 -43.33 0.64
N VAL A 400 7.87 -44.26 0.18
CA VAL A 400 8.11 -45.53 0.85
C VAL A 400 8.77 -45.34 2.22
N LEU A 401 9.72 -44.42 2.35
CA LEU A 401 10.37 -44.11 3.63
C LEU A 401 9.35 -43.46 4.63
N VAL A 402 8.46 -42.60 4.17
CA VAL A 402 7.42 -42.05 5.01
C VAL A 402 6.44 -43.12 5.48
N ILE A 403 6.04 -44.05 4.60
CA ILE A 403 5.16 -45.18 4.96
C ILE A 403 5.85 -46.11 5.97
N MET A 404 7.14 -46.39 5.82
CA MET A 404 7.89 -47.21 6.78
C MET A 404 8.12 -46.53 8.13
N LEU A 405 7.98 -45.20 8.23
CA LEU A 405 8.13 -44.48 9.47
C LEU A 405 6.80 -44.31 10.24
N VAL A 406 5.68 -44.58 9.58
CA VAL A 406 4.30 -44.44 10.12
C VAL A 406 3.70 -45.80 10.49
N ILE A 407 4.29 -46.91 10.01
CA ILE A 407 3.96 -48.28 10.42
C ILE A 407 5.00 -48.76 11.43
#